data_0e4583fbe2d2efc647da9ef560fc9325
#
_entry.id   0e4583fbe2d2efc647da9ef560fc9325
#
_cell.length_a   1.000
_cell.length_b   1.000
_cell.length_c   1.000
_cell.angle_alpha   90.00
_cell.angle_beta   90.00
_cell.angle_gamma   90.00
#
_symmetry.space_group_name_H-M   'P 1'
#
loop_
_entity.id
_entity.type
_entity.pdbx_description
1 polymer ?
#
loop_
_entity_poly.entity_id
_entity_poly.type
_entity_poly.pdbx_seq_one_letter_code
_entity_poly.pdbx_strand_id
1 'polypeptide(L)'
;KYSFELKKEDGSVVETVKNAADGTVTFSPISYDESQVGTHKYTISEVVGSEAGITYDKTVQEVEVTVEKVSATELKATASKEAKDLVFTNKYTPGKTQVPVKKVWKDENNQDGKRPSSVTVKLLADGQDTGKTLKLTEANGWAGSFTDLDADKGGTPIQYTVVEVTVPGYTSKVTGDAA
;
A
#
# COMPACT_ATOMS: atom_id res chain seq x y z
N LYS A 1 -11.18 3.14 1.02
CA LYS A 1 -12.35 2.39 0.54
C LYS A 1 -12.43 2.49 -0.97
N TYR A 2 -12.61 1.37 -1.64
CA TYR A 2 -12.68 1.24 -3.09
C TYR A 2 -14.14 1.20 -3.54
N SER A 3 -14.42 1.62 -4.78
CA SER A 3 -15.77 1.62 -5.36
C SER A 3 -15.93 0.46 -6.34
N PHE A 4 -17.11 -0.13 -6.36
CA PHE A 4 -17.44 -1.26 -7.23
C PHE A 4 -18.73 -0.97 -7.97
N GLU A 5 -18.78 -1.36 -9.24
CA GLU A 5 -19.94 -1.19 -10.09
C GLU A 5 -20.53 -2.55 -10.44
N LEU A 6 -21.86 -2.65 -10.31
CA LEU A 6 -22.67 -3.72 -10.85
C LEU A 6 -23.32 -3.21 -12.14
N LYS A 7 -23.11 -3.93 -13.26
CA LYS A 7 -23.65 -3.57 -14.57
C LYS A 7 -24.48 -4.70 -15.14
N LYS A 8 -25.48 -4.35 -15.95
CA LYS A 8 -26.19 -5.29 -16.83
C LYS A 8 -25.36 -5.65 -18.05
N GLU A 9 -25.81 -6.64 -18.80
CA GLU A 9 -25.19 -7.10 -20.07
C GLU A 9 -25.06 -5.97 -21.12
N ASP A 10 -25.98 -5.01 -21.12
CA ASP A 10 -25.95 -3.84 -22.02
C ASP A 10 -24.95 -2.75 -21.57
N GLY A 11 -24.22 -2.98 -20.46
CA GLY A 11 -23.26 -2.06 -19.87
C GLY A 11 -23.87 -0.98 -18.98
N SER A 12 -25.19 -0.93 -18.83
CA SER A 12 -25.84 0.02 -17.93
C SER A 12 -25.51 -0.29 -16.47
N VAL A 13 -25.15 0.76 -15.70
CA VAL A 13 -24.84 0.64 -14.27
C VAL A 13 -26.13 0.44 -13.49
N VAL A 14 -26.22 -0.65 -12.74
CA VAL A 14 -27.29 -0.94 -11.78
C VAL A 14 -27.06 -0.17 -10.49
N GLU A 15 -25.85 -0.29 -9.95
CA GLU A 15 -25.46 0.33 -8.70
C GLU A 15 -23.95 0.50 -8.60
N THR A 16 -23.51 1.53 -7.87
CA THR A 16 -22.12 1.74 -7.48
C THR A 16 -22.04 1.80 -5.95
N VAL A 17 -21.24 0.93 -5.34
CA VAL A 17 -21.09 0.84 -3.89
C VAL A 17 -19.62 0.92 -3.49
N LYS A 18 -19.37 1.19 -2.20
CA LYS A 18 -18.01 1.12 -1.61
C LYS A 18 -17.91 -0.05 -0.66
N ASN A 19 -16.74 -0.69 -0.65
CA ASN A 19 -16.48 -1.76 0.33
C ASN A 19 -16.57 -1.25 1.77
N ALA A 20 -17.00 -2.12 2.68
CA ALA A 20 -16.94 -1.91 4.11
C ALA A 20 -15.49 -1.94 4.64
N ALA A 21 -15.30 -1.70 5.94
CA ALA A 21 -13.96 -1.70 6.56
C ALA A 21 -13.30 -3.09 6.56
N ASP A 22 -14.11 -4.14 6.58
CA ASP A 22 -13.68 -5.55 6.51
C ASP A 22 -13.41 -6.05 5.09
N GLY A 23 -13.60 -5.19 4.07
CA GLY A 23 -13.45 -5.50 2.65
C GLY A 23 -14.72 -5.96 1.96
N THR A 24 -15.81 -6.21 2.68
CA THR A 24 -17.07 -6.69 2.10
C THR A 24 -17.68 -5.65 1.17
N VAL A 25 -18.14 -6.11 -0.01
CA VAL A 25 -18.91 -5.34 -0.98
C VAL A 25 -20.33 -5.86 -0.99
N THR A 26 -21.32 -5.01 -0.74
CA THR A 26 -22.73 -5.40 -0.71
C THR A 26 -23.54 -4.51 -1.65
N PHE A 27 -24.14 -5.11 -2.65
CA PHE A 27 -25.11 -4.46 -3.54
C PHE A 27 -26.53 -4.63 -2.99
N SER A 28 -27.41 -3.73 -3.39
CA SER A 28 -28.83 -3.82 -3.08
C SER A 28 -29.46 -5.06 -3.76
N PRO A 29 -30.47 -5.68 -3.16
CA PRO A 29 -31.21 -6.79 -3.79
C PRO A 29 -31.82 -6.37 -5.13
N ILE A 30 -31.72 -7.25 -6.14
CA ILE A 30 -32.39 -7.10 -7.42
C ILE A 30 -33.71 -7.87 -7.36
N SER A 31 -34.82 -7.20 -7.65
CA SER A 31 -36.14 -7.82 -7.77
C SER A 31 -36.45 -8.20 -9.19
N TYR A 32 -37.13 -9.32 -9.39
CA TYR A 32 -37.57 -9.81 -10.69
C TYR A 32 -39.06 -10.07 -10.65
N ASP A 33 -39.73 -9.85 -11.80
CA ASP A 33 -41.13 -10.20 -12.02
C ASP A 33 -41.28 -11.31 -13.07
N GLU A 34 -42.53 -11.74 -13.35
CA GLU A 34 -42.80 -12.84 -14.30
C GLU A 34 -42.30 -12.58 -15.72
N SER A 35 -42.24 -11.33 -16.13
CA SER A 35 -41.75 -10.96 -17.48
C SER A 35 -40.22 -11.15 -17.60
N GLN A 36 -39.55 -11.32 -16.48
CA GLN A 36 -38.10 -11.47 -16.35
C GLN A 36 -37.66 -12.90 -16.08
N VAL A 37 -38.53 -13.88 -16.27
CA VAL A 37 -38.13 -15.30 -16.24
C VAL A 37 -37.11 -15.57 -17.32
N GLY A 38 -35.97 -16.18 -16.95
CA GLY A 38 -34.85 -16.43 -17.86
C GLY A 38 -33.50 -16.14 -17.21
N THR A 39 -32.49 -16.03 -18.04
CA THR A 39 -31.11 -15.77 -17.59
C THR A 39 -30.77 -14.30 -17.81
N HIS A 40 -30.25 -13.66 -16.73
CA HIS A 40 -29.76 -12.29 -16.73
C HIS A 40 -28.28 -12.29 -16.46
N LYS A 41 -27.52 -11.57 -17.26
CA LYS A 41 -26.07 -11.44 -17.09
C LYS A 41 -25.71 -10.12 -16.45
N TYR A 42 -24.80 -10.20 -15.50
CA TYR A 42 -24.25 -9.05 -14.79
C TYR A 42 -22.74 -9.11 -14.79
N THR A 43 -22.12 -7.95 -14.68
CA THR A 43 -20.68 -7.83 -14.42
C THR A 43 -20.46 -7.02 -13.17
N ILE A 44 -19.47 -7.42 -12.39
CA ILE A 44 -18.97 -6.66 -11.24
C ILE A 44 -17.52 -6.32 -11.50
N SER A 45 -17.16 -5.06 -11.34
CA SER A 45 -15.79 -4.58 -11.49
C SER A 45 -15.47 -3.50 -10.47
N GLU A 46 -14.20 -3.39 -10.11
CA GLU A 46 -13.72 -2.26 -9.31
C GLU A 46 -13.59 -1.01 -10.19
N VAL A 47 -13.96 0.14 -9.62
CA VAL A 47 -13.73 1.44 -10.27
C VAL A 47 -12.29 1.85 -10.03
N VAL A 48 -11.50 1.96 -11.10
CA VAL A 48 -10.10 2.35 -11.03
C VAL A 48 -9.98 3.77 -10.50
N GLY A 49 -9.30 3.94 -9.39
CA GLY A 49 -8.98 5.24 -8.78
C GLY A 49 -7.60 5.75 -9.18
N SER A 50 -7.13 6.76 -8.47
CA SER A 50 -5.83 7.43 -8.71
C SER A 50 -4.95 7.49 -7.45
N GLU A 51 -5.19 6.64 -6.46
CA GLU A 51 -4.41 6.64 -5.22
C GLU A 51 -2.96 6.21 -5.48
N ALA A 52 -2.02 6.99 -4.96
CA ALA A 52 -0.60 6.71 -5.14
C ALA A 52 -0.20 5.36 -4.53
N GLY A 53 0.61 4.61 -5.25
CA GLY A 53 1.10 3.30 -4.81
C GLY A 53 0.08 2.17 -4.93
N ILE A 54 -1.18 2.42 -5.31
CA ILE A 54 -2.20 1.39 -5.49
C ILE A 54 -2.24 0.91 -6.94
N THR A 55 -2.11 -0.39 -7.12
CA THR A 55 -2.45 -1.08 -8.36
C THR A 55 -3.84 -1.70 -8.17
N TYR A 56 -4.83 -1.13 -8.86
CA TYR A 56 -6.22 -1.57 -8.80
C TYR A 56 -6.42 -2.89 -9.55
N ASP A 57 -7.29 -3.73 -9.02
CA ASP A 57 -7.73 -4.94 -9.72
C ASP A 57 -8.63 -4.54 -10.90
N LYS A 58 -8.27 -5.00 -12.10
CA LYS A 58 -9.01 -4.72 -13.35
C LYS A 58 -9.87 -5.89 -13.80
N THR A 59 -10.00 -6.90 -12.96
CA THR A 59 -10.82 -8.07 -13.25
C THR A 59 -12.28 -7.67 -13.37
N VAL A 60 -12.95 -8.18 -14.39
CA VAL A 60 -14.40 -8.10 -14.54
C VAL A 60 -14.96 -9.48 -14.18
N GLN A 61 -15.74 -9.54 -13.12
CA GLN A 61 -16.40 -10.75 -12.66
C GLN A 61 -17.78 -10.86 -13.33
N GLU A 62 -17.99 -11.93 -14.07
CA GLU A 62 -19.29 -12.22 -14.68
C GLU A 62 -20.14 -13.07 -13.74
N VAL A 63 -21.40 -12.69 -13.59
CA VAL A 63 -22.40 -13.42 -12.78
C VAL A 63 -23.68 -13.56 -13.60
N GLU A 64 -24.15 -14.78 -13.76
CA GLU A 64 -25.46 -15.05 -14.33
C GLU A 64 -26.48 -15.29 -13.20
N VAL A 65 -27.66 -14.72 -13.35
CA VAL A 65 -28.81 -14.97 -12.46
C VAL A 65 -29.89 -15.63 -13.28
N THR A 66 -30.24 -16.86 -12.94
CA THR A 66 -31.34 -17.58 -13.54
C THR A 66 -32.62 -17.37 -12.70
N VAL A 67 -33.64 -16.83 -13.31
CA VAL A 67 -34.97 -16.62 -12.72
C VAL A 67 -35.92 -17.68 -13.27
N GLU A 68 -36.49 -18.50 -12.37
CA GLU A 68 -37.40 -19.58 -12.69
C GLU A 68 -38.72 -19.37 -11.98
N LYS A 69 -39.82 -19.73 -12.66
CA LYS A 69 -41.15 -19.80 -12.04
C LYS A 69 -41.32 -21.16 -11.38
N VAL A 70 -41.35 -21.18 -10.04
CA VAL A 70 -41.48 -22.41 -9.26
C VAL A 70 -42.94 -22.75 -8.89
N SER A 71 -43.82 -21.72 -8.93
CA SER A 71 -45.27 -21.91 -8.76
C SER A 71 -46.04 -20.76 -9.47
N ALA A 72 -47.36 -20.76 -9.36
CA ALA A 72 -48.21 -19.69 -9.93
C ALA A 72 -47.92 -18.30 -9.32
N THR A 73 -47.36 -18.25 -8.10
CA THR A 73 -47.16 -17.02 -7.34
C THR A 73 -45.70 -16.84 -6.85
N GLU A 74 -44.78 -17.74 -7.25
CA GLU A 74 -43.41 -17.73 -6.74
C GLU A 74 -42.40 -17.82 -7.86
N LEU A 75 -41.42 -16.90 -7.83
CA LEU A 75 -40.22 -16.92 -8.63
C LEU A 75 -39.00 -17.24 -7.73
N LYS A 76 -38.05 -17.96 -8.30
CA LYS A 76 -36.76 -18.22 -7.67
C LYS A 76 -35.65 -17.67 -8.55
N ALA A 77 -34.80 -16.82 -7.97
CA ALA A 77 -33.59 -16.35 -8.61
C ALA A 77 -32.37 -17.06 -8.04
N THR A 78 -31.50 -17.57 -8.90
CA THR A 78 -30.27 -18.29 -8.50
C THR A 78 -29.07 -17.71 -9.23
N ALA A 79 -28.09 -17.26 -8.48
CA ALA A 79 -26.84 -16.76 -9.05
C ALA A 79 -25.85 -17.90 -9.37
N SER A 80 -25.09 -17.75 -10.44
CA SER A 80 -24.09 -18.73 -10.91
C SER A 80 -22.82 -18.78 -10.03
N LYS A 81 -22.59 -17.74 -9.23
CA LYS A 81 -21.42 -17.64 -8.34
C LYS A 81 -21.87 -17.27 -6.93
N GLU A 82 -21.14 -17.77 -5.94
CA GLU A 82 -21.28 -17.34 -4.55
C GLU A 82 -20.37 -16.13 -4.27
N ALA A 83 -20.71 -15.33 -3.27
CA ALA A 83 -19.91 -14.14 -2.89
C ALA A 83 -18.43 -14.46 -2.61
N LYS A 84 -18.13 -15.64 -2.03
CA LYS A 84 -16.76 -16.09 -1.77
C LYS A 84 -15.90 -16.26 -3.03
N ASP A 85 -16.53 -16.44 -4.21
CA ASP A 85 -15.85 -16.64 -5.50
C ASP A 85 -15.62 -15.33 -6.24
N LEU A 86 -16.17 -14.21 -5.73
CA LEU A 86 -16.09 -12.87 -6.29
C LEU A 86 -15.08 -12.03 -5.50
N VAL A 87 -13.78 -12.27 -5.74
CA VAL A 87 -12.70 -11.62 -5.01
C VAL A 87 -11.98 -10.62 -5.92
N PHE A 88 -11.69 -9.44 -5.39
CA PHE A 88 -10.86 -8.40 -6.00
C PHE A 88 -9.64 -8.14 -5.11
N THR A 89 -8.46 -8.00 -5.71
CA THR A 89 -7.21 -7.84 -4.97
C THR A 89 -6.42 -6.64 -5.45
N ASN A 90 -6.36 -5.59 -4.65
CA ASN A 90 -5.50 -4.45 -4.89
C ASN A 90 -4.11 -4.68 -4.31
N LYS A 91 -3.09 -4.23 -5.04
CA LYS A 91 -1.71 -4.29 -4.58
C LYS A 91 -1.24 -2.89 -4.20
N TYR A 92 -0.72 -2.75 -2.98
CA TYR A 92 -0.02 -1.54 -2.57
C TYR A 92 1.49 -1.71 -2.75
N THR A 93 2.13 -0.70 -3.35
CA THR A 93 3.59 -0.60 -3.48
C THR A 93 4.01 0.77 -2.99
N PRO A 94 4.72 0.88 -1.86
CA PRO A 94 5.17 2.17 -1.34
C PRO A 94 6.14 2.85 -2.31
N GLY A 95 6.14 4.17 -2.31
CA GLY A 95 7.17 4.98 -2.93
C GLY A 95 8.54 4.70 -2.30
N LYS A 96 9.61 5.13 -2.95
CA LYS A 96 10.97 4.97 -2.45
C LYS A 96 11.59 6.31 -2.11
N THR A 97 12.43 6.32 -1.07
CA THR A 97 13.20 7.48 -0.63
C THR A 97 14.62 7.08 -0.26
N GLN A 98 15.43 8.06 0.13
CA GLN A 98 16.79 7.86 0.62
C GLN A 98 17.12 8.87 1.73
N VAL A 99 18.04 8.49 2.61
CA VAL A 99 18.53 9.34 3.69
C VAL A 99 20.03 9.56 3.50
N PRO A 100 20.45 10.75 3.00
CA PRO A 100 21.86 11.09 2.91
C PRO A 100 22.42 11.40 4.31
N VAL A 101 23.65 10.97 4.56
CA VAL A 101 24.35 11.16 5.82
C VAL A 101 25.73 11.68 5.56
N LYS A 102 26.16 12.67 6.34
CA LYS A 102 27.53 13.21 6.34
C LYS A 102 28.04 13.37 7.77
N LYS A 103 29.20 12.81 8.04
CA LYS A 103 29.94 13.04 9.29
C LYS A 103 30.82 14.27 9.14
N VAL A 104 30.72 15.17 10.09
CA VAL A 104 31.62 16.33 10.21
C VAL A 104 32.43 16.19 11.47
N TRP A 105 33.75 16.38 11.37
CA TRP A 105 34.67 16.36 12.49
C TRP A 105 35.00 17.77 12.97
N LYS A 106 35.06 17.96 14.28
CA LYS A 106 35.56 19.19 14.93
C LYS A 106 36.69 18.77 15.87
N ASP A 107 37.86 18.53 15.30
CA ASP A 107 39.04 17.97 15.98
C ASP A 107 40.37 18.52 15.43
N GLU A 108 40.35 19.80 15.01
CA GLU A 108 41.54 20.51 14.48
C GLU A 108 42.30 19.64 13.45
N ASN A 109 41.54 19.07 12.49
CA ASN A 109 42.06 18.19 11.46
C ASN A 109 42.80 16.94 11.98
N ASN A 110 42.21 16.30 13.00
CA ASN A 110 42.78 15.11 13.68
C ASN A 110 44.13 15.38 14.35
N GLN A 111 44.28 16.55 14.98
CA GLN A 111 45.51 17.00 15.61
C GLN A 111 46.10 15.96 16.58
N ASP A 112 45.26 15.29 17.37
CA ASP A 112 45.68 14.28 18.33
C ASP A 112 45.78 12.85 17.78
N GLY A 113 45.51 12.66 16.49
CA GLY A 113 45.55 11.35 15.85
C GLY A 113 44.49 10.35 16.35
N LYS A 114 43.43 10.84 17.00
CA LYS A 114 42.41 9.99 17.64
C LYS A 114 41.20 9.70 16.76
N ARG A 115 41.10 10.34 15.57
CA ARG A 115 40.00 10.10 14.64
C ARG A 115 40.04 8.65 14.17
N PRO A 116 38.95 7.88 14.33
CA PRO A 116 38.91 6.50 13.87
C PRO A 116 38.92 6.42 12.33
N SER A 117 39.32 5.29 11.79
CA SER A 117 39.28 5.04 10.32
C SER A 117 37.88 4.93 9.77
N SER A 118 36.89 4.75 10.61
CA SER A 118 35.48 4.67 10.20
C SER A 118 34.51 4.97 11.35
N VAL A 119 33.32 5.42 10.99
CA VAL A 119 32.18 5.60 11.88
C VAL A 119 31.00 4.81 11.34
N THR A 120 30.25 4.17 12.21
CA THR A 120 29.04 3.46 11.88
C THR A 120 27.81 4.29 12.27
N VAL A 121 26.89 4.44 11.33
CA VAL A 121 25.61 5.12 11.55
C VAL A 121 24.51 4.09 11.37
N LYS A 122 23.53 4.10 12.27
CA LYS A 122 22.33 3.27 12.22
C LYS A 122 21.15 4.07 11.72
N LEU A 123 20.26 3.43 10.97
CA LEU A 123 19.01 4.00 10.50
C LEU A 123 17.86 3.55 11.41
N LEU A 124 17.04 4.51 11.83
CA LEU A 124 15.76 4.26 12.52
C LEU A 124 14.62 4.66 11.62
N ALA A 125 13.52 3.91 11.69
CA ALA A 125 12.23 4.23 11.08
C ALA A 125 11.20 4.39 12.21
N ASP A 126 10.53 5.52 12.28
CA ASP A 126 9.56 5.85 13.34
C ASP A 126 10.13 5.59 14.76
N GLY A 127 11.41 5.88 14.95
CA GLY A 127 12.15 5.67 16.20
C GLY A 127 12.58 4.22 16.45
N GLN A 128 12.29 3.26 15.58
CA GLN A 128 12.71 1.87 15.72
C GLN A 128 13.95 1.56 14.87
N ASP A 129 14.89 0.79 15.41
CA ASP A 129 16.11 0.37 14.70
C ASP A 129 15.71 -0.55 13.52
N THR A 130 16.08 -0.16 12.31
CA THR A 130 15.82 -0.94 11.09
C THR A 130 16.80 -2.09 10.89
N GLY A 131 17.88 -2.16 11.68
CA GLY A 131 19.01 -3.04 11.46
C GLY A 131 19.95 -2.60 10.33
N LYS A 132 19.60 -1.55 9.56
CA LYS A 132 20.45 -1.01 8.50
C LYS A 132 21.55 -0.14 9.09
N THR A 133 22.78 -0.33 8.61
CA THR A 133 23.95 0.47 9.03
C THR A 133 24.68 1.02 7.81
N LEU A 134 25.33 2.16 8.01
CA LEU A 134 26.17 2.81 7.01
C LEU A 134 27.56 3.08 7.62
N LYS A 135 28.61 2.66 6.94
CA LYS A 135 29.99 2.90 7.34
C LYS A 135 30.54 4.11 6.62
N LEU A 136 30.91 5.14 7.35
CA LEU A 136 31.53 6.36 6.85
C LEU A 136 33.03 6.31 7.10
N THR A 137 33.82 6.65 6.10
CA THR A 137 35.28 6.61 6.10
C THR A 137 35.85 7.83 5.38
N GLU A 138 37.14 8.10 5.53
CA GLU A 138 37.81 9.12 4.76
C GLU A 138 37.73 8.87 3.24
N ALA A 139 37.86 7.60 2.84
CA ALA A 139 37.78 7.19 1.42
C ALA A 139 36.44 7.55 0.75
N ASN A 140 35.33 7.58 1.49
CA ASN A 140 34.03 8.02 0.96
C ASN A 140 33.69 9.48 1.34
N GLY A 141 34.71 10.26 1.77
CA GLY A 141 34.54 11.66 2.16
C GLY A 141 33.66 11.83 3.42
N TRP A 142 33.60 10.83 4.26
CA TRP A 142 32.75 10.77 5.46
C TRP A 142 31.27 10.97 5.15
N ALA A 143 30.83 10.54 3.95
CA ALA A 143 29.46 10.68 3.49
C ALA A 143 28.94 9.39 2.85
N GLY A 144 27.63 9.27 2.83
CA GLY A 144 26.95 8.14 2.20
C GLY A 144 25.43 8.33 2.25
N SER A 145 24.68 7.35 1.79
CA SER A 145 23.21 7.40 1.82
C SER A 145 22.64 6.02 2.09
N PHE A 146 21.60 5.96 2.92
CA PHE A 146 20.71 4.82 2.95
C PHE A 146 19.75 4.97 1.77
N THR A 147 19.71 3.99 0.89
CA THR A 147 18.90 4.01 -0.34
C THR A 147 17.85 2.92 -0.33
N ASP A 148 16.91 2.99 -1.27
CA ASP A 148 15.85 2.01 -1.45
C ASP A 148 14.99 1.82 -0.19
N LEU A 149 14.71 2.92 0.49
CA LEU A 149 13.85 2.94 1.66
C LEU A 149 12.40 3.16 1.23
N ASP A 150 11.46 2.52 1.92
CA ASP A 150 10.03 2.78 1.70
C ASP A 150 9.69 4.19 2.20
N ALA A 151 9.04 5.01 1.36
CA ALA A 151 8.63 6.35 1.74
C ALA A 151 7.43 6.32 2.70
N ASP A 152 6.58 5.30 2.55
CA ASP A 152 5.32 5.17 3.25
C ASP A 152 5.12 3.75 3.77
N LYS A 153 4.29 3.62 4.80
CA LYS A 153 3.74 2.36 5.27
C LYS A 153 2.23 2.50 5.39
N GLY A 154 1.49 1.78 4.52
CA GLY A 154 0.03 1.86 4.50
C GLY A 154 -0.53 3.27 4.24
N GLY A 155 0.16 4.06 3.39
CA GLY A 155 -0.22 5.44 3.06
C GLY A 155 0.20 6.48 4.11
N THR A 156 0.94 6.08 5.15
CA THR A 156 1.49 6.99 6.15
C THR A 156 3.00 7.16 5.92
N PRO A 157 3.51 8.39 5.77
CA PRO A 157 4.94 8.64 5.61
C PRO A 157 5.75 8.09 6.78
N ILE A 158 6.86 7.41 6.48
CA ILE A 158 7.80 6.90 7.47
C ILE A 158 8.80 8.01 7.82
N GLN A 159 8.99 8.25 9.12
CA GLN A 159 9.97 9.23 9.61
C GLN A 159 11.32 8.53 9.85
N TYR A 160 12.29 8.82 8.99
CA TYR A 160 13.63 8.28 9.11
C TYR A 160 14.54 9.20 9.92
N THR A 161 15.27 8.62 10.88
CA THR A 161 16.32 9.29 11.65
C THR A 161 17.58 8.44 11.69
N VAL A 162 18.71 9.05 12.04
CA VAL A 162 19.98 8.34 12.14
C VAL A 162 20.59 8.49 13.51
N VAL A 163 21.34 7.49 13.97
CA VAL A 163 22.10 7.49 15.21
C VAL A 163 23.51 7.02 14.91
N GLU A 164 24.50 7.80 15.37
CA GLU A 164 25.91 7.40 15.31
C GLU A 164 26.23 6.40 16.44
N VAL A 165 26.90 5.32 16.12
CA VAL A 165 27.48 4.44 17.12
C VAL A 165 28.59 5.20 17.83
N THR A 166 28.61 5.15 19.17
CA THR A 166 29.54 5.90 20.00
C THR A 166 30.99 5.74 19.55
N VAL A 167 31.66 6.87 19.34
CA VAL A 167 33.10 6.95 19.05
C VAL A 167 33.85 7.35 20.33
N PRO A 168 34.75 6.53 20.86
CA PRO A 168 35.51 6.87 22.06
C PRO A 168 36.27 8.19 21.94
N GLY A 169 36.13 9.05 22.94
CA GLY A 169 36.79 10.37 22.97
C GLY A 169 36.06 11.46 22.18
N TYR A 170 34.91 11.17 21.57
CA TYR A 170 34.07 12.16 20.87
C TYR A 170 32.65 12.19 21.44
N THR A 171 32.08 13.37 21.42
CA THR A 171 30.64 13.56 21.59
C THR A 171 30.01 13.76 20.24
N SER A 172 28.91 13.09 19.96
CA SER A 172 28.20 13.25 18.70
C SER A 172 26.92 14.08 18.87
N LYS A 173 26.61 14.86 17.84
CA LYS A 173 25.34 15.55 17.69
C LYS A 173 24.82 15.31 16.28
N VAL A 174 23.65 14.72 16.18
CA VAL A 174 22.93 14.60 14.90
C VAL A 174 22.12 15.87 14.67
N THR A 175 22.21 16.44 13.49
CA THR A 175 21.47 17.62 13.06
C THR A 175 20.90 17.37 11.67
N GLY A 176 19.79 18.01 11.33
CA GLY A 176 19.06 17.83 10.08
C GLY A 176 17.62 17.39 10.36
N ASP A 177 16.78 17.50 9.35
CA ASP A 177 15.41 17.07 9.44
C ASP A 177 15.30 15.56 9.14
N ALA A 178 14.24 14.94 9.67
CA ALA A 178 13.87 13.59 9.27
C ALA A 178 13.47 13.60 7.78
N ALA A 179 13.89 12.59 7.04
CA ALA A 179 13.58 12.45 5.62
C ALA A 179 12.18 11.82 5.45
#